data_26b6366aa4ae596c0a73d9ccbb981928
#
_entry.id   26b6366aa4ae596c0a73d9ccbb981928
#
_cell.length_a   1.000
_cell.length_b   1.000
_cell.length_c   1.000
_cell.angle_alpha   90.00
_cell.angle_beta   90.00
_cell.angle_gamma   90.00
#
_symmetry.space_group_name_H-M   'P 1'
#
loop_
_entity.id
_entity.type
_entity.pdbx_description
1 polymer ?
#
loop_
_entity_poly.entity_id
_entity_poly.type
_entity_poly.pdbx_seq_one_letter_code
_entity_poly.pdbx_strand_id
1 'polypeptide(L)'
;ELRCDLPNGSRITILGAENDQAIRGISLDGCVFDETQSIKPTIFPEIIRPALADRKGWCVFIGTPKGRNYFYQLYQNAKETKDWYSCVFKASETKILDDEELNAAKGVMSKDLYDQEFECSFNAAITGSYFGSIIDGLAKEGRIGDVPFDDNLDVETWWDLGLNDSTSIWFVQKHKGEIRLIDYYENSGFGLDHYIDVLNNKPYSEDYSKHIAPHDIKVRELGNFGKSRLDSALELGISFEVAPKVSVEDGIEAVRKNLQNCWFDKSRCGTAVEYLKAYQKRYDDKNQTFRNKPLHNYASHCADSFRTGIVGQGLQTSNWKKEVPIETNYIV
;
A
#
# COMPACT_ATOMS: atom_id res chain seq x y z
N GLU A 1 -4.19 11.07 -27.36
CA GLU A 1 -3.37 9.85 -27.36
C GLU A 1 -1.96 10.20 -27.83
N LEU A 2 -0.96 9.91 -27.01
CA LEU A 2 0.45 10.14 -27.36
C LEU A 2 0.97 8.88 -28.08
N ARG A 3 1.09 8.96 -29.40
CA ARG A 3 1.55 7.84 -30.23
C ARG A 3 2.43 8.31 -31.40
N CYS A 4 3.29 7.42 -31.84
CA CYS A 4 4.09 7.55 -33.05
C CYS A 4 3.91 6.33 -33.93
N ASP A 5 3.49 6.52 -35.18
CA ASP A 5 3.38 5.45 -36.18
C ASP A 5 4.64 5.52 -37.07
N LEU A 6 5.35 4.40 -37.18
CA LEU A 6 6.59 4.29 -37.96
C LEU A 6 6.31 3.85 -39.40
N PRO A 7 7.20 4.18 -40.40
CA PRO A 7 6.99 3.80 -41.79
C PRO A 7 6.87 2.32 -42.07
N ASN A 8 7.40 1.45 -41.19
CA ASN A 8 7.30 0.00 -41.27
C ASN A 8 5.98 -0.57 -40.71
N GLY A 9 5.04 0.29 -40.30
CA GLY A 9 3.76 -0.10 -39.70
C GLY A 9 3.81 -0.34 -38.19
N SER A 10 4.98 -0.22 -37.55
CA SER A 10 5.08 -0.33 -36.09
C SER A 10 4.52 0.92 -35.41
N ARG A 11 4.00 0.74 -34.22
CA ARG A 11 3.44 1.82 -33.40
C ARG A 11 4.08 1.84 -32.01
N ILE A 12 4.43 3.04 -31.57
CA ILE A 12 4.83 3.32 -30.18
C ILE A 12 3.72 4.17 -29.54
N THR A 13 3.21 3.76 -28.41
CA THR A 13 2.18 4.51 -27.67
C THR A 13 2.63 4.73 -26.25
N ILE A 14 2.43 5.94 -25.72
CA ILE A 14 2.66 6.27 -24.31
C ILE A 14 1.31 6.23 -23.59
N LEU A 15 1.23 5.45 -22.55
CA LEU A 15 0.01 5.23 -21.75
C LEU A 15 0.30 5.56 -20.29
N GLY A 16 -0.67 6.18 -19.61
CA GLY A 16 -0.60 6.36 -18.16
C GLY A 16 -0.99 5.07 -17.44
N ALA A 17 -0.25 4.70 -16.41
CA ALA A 17 -0.51 3.51 -15.60
C ALA A 17 -1.58 3.71 -14.51
N GLU A 18 -2.17 4.90 -14.40
CA GLU A 18 -3.18 5.22 -13.38
C GLU A 18 -4.53 4.55 -13.65
N ASN A 19 -4.86 4.36 -14.93
CA ASN A 19 -6.10 3.70 -15.37
C ASN A 19 -5.77 2.36 -16.02
N ASP A 20 -5.74 1.30 -15.21
CA ASP A 20 -5.42 -0.05 -15.62
C ASP A 20 -6.45 -0.63 -16.61
N GLN A 21 -7.70 -0.21 -16.56
CA GLN A 21 -8.75 -0.64 -17.51
C GLN A 21 -8.47 -0.16 -18.94
N ALA A 22 -7.85 1.00 -19.12
CA ALA A 22 -7.51 1.53 -20.44
C ALA A 22 -6.39 0.74 -21.12
N ILE A 23 -5.65 -0.06 -20.37
CA ILE A 23 -4.51 -0.87 -20.87
C ILE A 23 -4.95 -2.31 -21.17
N ARG A 24 -6.13 -2.74 -20.71
CA ARG A 24 -6.63 -4.11 -20.96
C ARG A 24 -7.02 -4.31 -22.42
N GLY A 25 -6.79 -5.54 -22.93
CA GLY A 25 -7.20 -5.95 -24.28
C GLY A 25 -6.27 -5.52 -25.42
N ILE A 26 -5.07 -4.99 -25.11
CA ILE A 26 -4.04 -4.68 -26.11
C ILE A 26 -3.12 -5.88 -26.33
N SER A 27 -2.59 -6.03 -27.55
CA SER A 27 -1.51 -6.99 -27.88
C SER A 27 -0.21 -6.22 -28.04
N LEU A 28 0.85 -6.67 -27.36
CA LEU A 28 2.13 -5.97 -27.29
C LEU A 28 3.27 -6.82 -27.81
N ASP A 29 4.13 -6.22 -28.64
CA ASP A 29 5.43 -6.79 -29.01
C ASP A 29 6.51 -6.45 -27.98
N GLY A 30 6.33 -5.34 -27.24
CA GLY A 30 7.20 -4.92 -26.17
C GLY A 30 6.54 -3.87 -25.28
N CYS A 31 7.02 -3.77 -24.04
CA CYS A 31 6.58 -2.77 -23.08
C CYS A 31 7.78 -2.23 -22.30
N VAL A 32 7.79 -0.93 -22.08
CA VAL A 32 8.74 -0.27 -21.16
C VAL A 32 7.92 0.33 -20.02
N PHE A 33 8.20 -0.09 -18.81
CA PHE A 33 7.74 0.57 -17.60
C PHE A 33 8.77 1.61 -17.19
N ASP A 34 8.40 2.87 -17.28
CA ASP A 34 9.20 3.97 -16.75
C ASP A 34 8.69 4.34 -15.36
N GLU A 35 9.58 4.80 -14.48
CA GLU A 35 9.26 5.06 -13.07
C GLU A 35 8.57 3.85 -12.38
N THR A 36 9.07 2.63 -12.64
CA THR A 36 8.47 1.35 -12.18
C THR A 36 8.17 1.34 -10.69
N GLN A 37 8.99 1.99 -9.87
CA GLN A 37 8.81 2.08 -8.42
C GLN A 37 7.52 2.80 -7.99
N SER A 38 6.88 3.54 -8.89
CA SER A 38 5.65 4.29 -8.65
C SER A 38 4.40 3.63 -9.26
N ILE A 39 4.58 2.56 -10.03
CA ILE A 39 3.50 1.85 -10.74
C ILE A 39 2.87 0.79 -9.82
N LYS A 40 1.55 0.62 -9.94
CA LYS A 40 0.78 -0.39 -9.20
C LYS A 40 1.34 -1.81 -9.50
N PRO A 41 1.66 -2.62 -8.47
CA PRO A 41 2.30 -3.93 -8.63
C PRO A 41 1.54 -4.92 -9.51
N THR A 42 0.21 -4.83 -9.56
CA THR A 42 -0.67 -5.76 -10.29
C THR A 42 -0.66 -5.53 -11.80
N ILE A 43 -0.26 -4.36 -12.29
CA ILE A 43 -0.31 -4.02 -13.73
C ILE A 43 0.53 -4.98 -14.57
N PHE A 44 1.74 -5.29 -14.14
CA PHE A 44 2.57 -6.21 -14.91
C PHE A 44 2.01 -7.65 -14.92
N PRO A 45 1.77 -8.31 -13.78
CA PRO A 45 1.35 -9.71 -13.79
C PRO A 45 -0.05 -9.92 -14.37
N GLU A 46 -0.99 -9.01 -14.14
CA GLU A 46 -2.39 -9.21 -14.51
C GLU A 46 -2.76 -8.68 -15.90
N ILE A 47 -2.05 -7.67 -16.40
CA ILE A 47 -2.41 -6.97 -17.64
C ILE A 47 -1.32 -7.09 -18.70
N ILE A 48 -0.11 -6.63 -18.38
CA ILE A 48 0.95 -6.54 -19.40
C ILE A 48 1.55 -7.91 -19.72
N ARG A 49 1.76 -8.77 -18.72
CA ARG A 49 2.30 -10.11 -18.95
C ARG A 49 1.40 -10.95 -19.86
N PRO A 50 0.07 -10.99 -19.69
CA PRO A 50 -0.86 -11.59 -20.64
C PRO A 50 -0.80 -10.93 -22.03
N ALA A 51 -0.78 -9.59 -22.12
CA ALA A 51 -0.74 -8.85 -23.38
C ALA A 51 0.53 -9.12 -24.22
N LEU A 52 1.65 -9.48 -23.57
CA LEU A 52 2.91 -9.88 -24.21
C LEU A 52 2.93 -11.35 -24.61
N ALA A 53 2.04 -12.20 -24.06
CA ALA A 53 2.12 -13.65 -24.21
C ALA A 53 1.89 -14.09 -25.65
N ASP A 54 0.92 -13.53 -26.37
CA ASP A 54 0.55 -13.90 -27.74
C ASP A 54 1.70 -13.72 -28.72
N ARG A 55 2.50 -12.68 -28.53
CA ARG A 55 3.60 -12.31 -29.42
C ARG A 55 4.98 -12.70 -28.89
N LYS A 56 5.04 -13.35 -27.72
CA LYS A 56 6.30 -13.61 -27.00
C LYS A 56 7.11 -12.32 -26.82
N GLY A 57 6.41 -11.24 -26.49
CA GLY A 57 6.96 -9.90 -26.40
C GLY A 57 7.93 -9.76 -25.21
N TRP A 58 8.70 -8.69 -25.23
CA TRP A 58 9.67 -8.33 -24.21
C TRP A 58 9.15 -7.23 -23.28
N CYS A 59 9.76 -7.14 -22.09
CA CYS A 59 9.45 -6.09 -21.13
C CYS A 59 10.73 -5.53 -20.50
N VAL A 60 10.76 -4.20 -20.33
CA VAL A 60 11.84 -3.50 -19.65
C VAL A 60 11.24 -2.71 -18.48
N PHE A 61 11.88 -2.77 -17.33
CA PHE A 61 11.52 -2.03 -16.13
C PHE A 61 12.65 -1.05 -15.82
N ILE A 62 12.33 0.24 -15.81
CA ILE A 62 13.30 1.31 -15.55
C ILE A 62 12.79 2.11 -14.34
N GLY A 63 13.70 2.59 -13.52
CA GLY A 63 13.36 3.47 -12.41
C GLY A 63 14.48 3.64 -11.41
N THR A 64 14.27 4.55 -10.46
CA THR A 64 15.13 4.78 -9.32
C THR A 64 14.59 3.98 -8.11
N PRO A 65 15.43 3.32 -7.33
CA PRO A 65 14.98 2.64 -6.11
C PRO A 65 14.16 3.56 -5.19
N LYS A 66 13.09 3.02 -4.61
CA LYS A 66 12.25 3.74 -3.64
C LYS A 66 11.79 2.78 -2.56
N GLY A 67 12.71 2.43 -1.67
CA GLY A 67 12.49 1.39 -0.69
C GLY A 67 12.41 -0.02 -1.32
N ARG A 68 12.06 -1.02 -0.51
CA ARG A 68 11.96 -2.42 -0.93
C ARG A 68 10.55 -2.76 -1.44
N ASN A 69 10.08 -2.01 -2.43
CA ASN A 69 8.77 -2.16 -3.06
C ASN A 69 8.75 -3.27 -4.15
N TYR A 70 7.69 -3.29 -4.97
CA TYR A 70 7.56 -4.25 -6.07
C TYR A 70 8.72 -4.18 -7.08
N PHE A 71 9.26 -2.99 -7.37
CA PHE A 71 10.43 -2.83 -8.24
C PHE A 71 11.67 -3.54 -7.66
N TYR A 72 11.84 -3.48 -6.33
CA TYR A 72 12.87 -4.28 -5.66
C TYR A 72 12.63 -5.78 -5.81
N GLN A 73 11.38 -6.25 -5.68
CA GLN A 73 11.05 -7.66 -5.87
C GLN A 73 11.38 -8.11 -7.30
N LEU A 74 11.01 -7.33 -8.32
CA LEU A 74 11.38 -7.59 -9.71
C LEU A 74 12.89 -7.68 -9.90
N TYR A 75 13.64 -6.75 -9.28
CA TYR A 75 15.10 -6.75 -9.32
C TYR A 75 15.70 -8.01 -8.66
N GLN A 76 15.19 -8.47 -7.53
CA GLN A 76 15.65 -9.70 -6.89
C GLN A 76 15.29 -10.93 -7.72
N ASN A 77 14.05 -11.02 -8.22
CA ASN A 77 13.61 -12.13 -9.07
C ASN A 77 14.44 -12.23 -10.35
N ALA A 78 14.83 -11.09 -10.93
CA ALA A 78 15.66 -11.07 -12.14
C ALA A 78 17.05 -11.69 -11.94
N LYS A 79 17.58 -11.68 -10.71
CA LYS A 79 18.87 -12.33 -10.40
C LYS A 79 18.78 -13.87 -10.38
N GLU A 80 17.59 -14.38 -10.09
CA GLU A 80 17.35 -15.82 -9.91
C GLU A 80 16.69 -16.47 -11.13
N THR A 81 16.15 -15.66 -12.06
CA THR A 81 15.39 -16.14 -13.22
C THR A 81 16.23 -16.11 -14.49
N LYS A 82 16.40 -17.25 -15.14
CA LYS A 82 17.31 -17.44 -16.30
C LYS A 82 17.06 -16.50 -17.49
N ASP A 83 15.80 -16.14 -17.76
CA ASP A 83 15.43 -15.33 -18.93
C ASP A 83 15.28 -13.84 -18.59
N TRP A 84 15.73 -13.44 -17.39
CA TRP A 84 15.72 -12.06 -16.94
C TRP A 84 17.14 -11.53 -16.83
N TYR A 85 17.29 -10.25 -17.15
CA TYR A 85 18.52 -9.52 -16.96
C TYR A 85 18.27 -8.34 -16.03
N SER A 86 19.19 -8.07 -15.13
CA SER A 86 19.15 -6.87 -14.26
C SER A 86 20.50 -6.19 -14.20
N CYS A 87 20.48 -4.87 -14.22
CA CYS A 87 21.67 -4.04 -14.04
C CYS A 87 21.33 -2.84 -13.13
N VAL A 88 22.36 -2.30 -12.50
CA VAL A 88 22.29 -1.08 -11.68
C VAL A 88 23.39 -0.15 -12.14
N PHE A 89 23.06 1.09 -12.40
CA PHE A 89 23.99 2.13 -12.83
C PHE A 89 24.10 3.20 -11.74
N LYS A 90 25.04 3.07 -10.84
CA LYS A 90 25.29 4.07 -9.82
C LYS A 90 26.08 5.24 -10.37
N ALA A 91 25.78 6.45 -9.96
CA ALA A 91 26.49 7.63 -10.40
C ALA A 91 27.99 7.57 -10.07
N SER A 92 28.34 7.06 -8.90
CA SER A 92 29.75 6.86 -8.47
C SER A 92 30.53 5.87 -9.36
N GLU A 93 29.86 4.91 -9.99
CA GLU A 93 30.48 3.87 -10.82
C GLU A 93 30.52 4.24 -12.30
N THR A 94 29.49 4.91 -12.81
CA THR A 94 29.34 5.22 -14.26
C THR A 94 30.23 6.34 -14.74
N LYS A 95 30.63 7.25 -13.83
CA LYS A 95 31.41 8.46 -14.17
C LYS A 95 30.80 9.35 -15.26
N ILE A 96 29.46 9.28 -15.42
CA ILE A 96 28.72 10.17 -16.33
C ILE A 96 28.65 11.57 -15.74
N LEU A 97 28.52 11.67 -14.41
CA LEU A 97 28.61 12.92 -13.66
C LEU A 97 30.01 13.04 -13.09
N ASP A 98 30.54 14.24 -13.07
CA ASP A 98 31.83 14.52 -12.44
C ASP A 98 31.72 14.60 -10.91
N ASP A 99 32.88 14.54 -10.24
CA ASP A 99 32.93 14.55 -8.79
C ASP A 99 32.47 15.88 -8.18
N GLU A 100 32.56 16.98 -8.91
CA GLU A 100 32.13 18.30 -8.47
C GLU A 100 30.60 18.33 -8.36
N GLU A 101 29.90 17.83 -9.38
CA GLU A 101 28.44 17.74 -9.41
C GLU A 101 27.92 16.76 -8.32
N LEU A 102 28.57 15.59 -8.16
CA LEU A 102 28.20 14.64 -7.11
C LEU A 102 28.40 15.24 -5.70
N ASN A 103 29.46 16.03 -5.48
CA ASN A 103 29.68 16.70 -4.22
C ASN A 103 28.69 17.83 -3.97
N ALA A 104 28.31 18.58 -5.02
CA ALA A 104 27.27 19.59 -4.93
C ALA A 104 25.92 18.98 -4.54
N ALA A 105 25.55 17.85 -5.18
CA ALA A 105 24.34 17.10 -4.81
C ALA A 105 24.35 16.63 -3.34
N LYS A 106 25.47 16.10 -2.86
CA LYS A 106 25.64 15.72 -1.45
C LYS A 106 25.48 16.90 -0.48
N GLY A 107 25.85 18.10 -0.91
CA GLY A 107 25.75 19.30 -0.09
C GLY A 107 24.30 19.77 0.13
N VAL A 108 23.38 19.44 -0.77
CA VAL A 108 21.98 19.92 -0.75
C VAL A 108 20.97 18.82 -0.43
N MET A 109 21.38 17.56 -0.47
CA MET A 109 20.51 16.39 -0.21
C MET A 109 20.82 15.74 1.13
N SER A 110 19.81 15.11 1.74
CA SER A 110 20.08 14.16 2.84
C SER A 110 20.85 12.95 2.30
N LYS A 111 21.62 12.30 3.17
CA LYS A 111 22.38 11.10 2.80
C LYS A 111 21.45 10.03 2.20
N ASP A 112 20.29 9.79 2.80
CA ASP A 112 19.34 8.77 2.33
C ASP A 112 18.80 9.10 0.93
N LEU A 113 18.51 10.38 0.67
CA LEU A 113 18.07 10.81 -0.65
C LEU A 113 19.18 10.69 -1.69
N TYR A 114 20.41 11.06 -1.34
CA TYR A 114 21.56 10.89 -2.23
C TYR A 114 21.82 9.41 -2.53
N ASP A 115 21.80 8.56 -1.51
CA ASP A 115 21.99 7.12 -1.66
C ASP A 115 20.88 6.50 -2.54
N GLN A 116 19.65 7.00 -2.46
CA GLN A 116 18.54 6.58 -3.32
C GLN A 116 18.73 7.01 -4.77
N GLU A 117 18.91 8.30 -5.00
CA GLU A 117 18.87 8.90 -6.35
C GLU A 117 20.17 8.67 -7.15
N PHE A 118 21.32 8.69 -6.48
CA PHE A 118 22.63 8.59 -7.15
C PHE A 118 23.32 7.24 -6.97
N GLU A 119 23.10 6.55 -5.83
CA GLU A 119 23.73 5.27 -5.55
C GLU A 119 22.77 4.08 -5.69
N CYS A 120 21.57 4.30 -6.19
CA CYS A 120 20.54 3.28 -6.45
C CYS A 120 20.24 2.40 -5.24
N SER A 121 20.22 2.99 -4.03
CA SER A 121 19.99 2.26 -2.79
C SER A 121 18.52 1.96 -2.57
N PHE A 122 18.15 0.68 -2.50
CA PHE A 122 16.84 0.25 -2.04
C PHE A 122 16.66 0.30 -0.52
N ASN A 123 17.71 0.58 0.24
CA ASN A 123 17.67 0.63 1.70
C ASN A 123 17.50 2.05 2.25
N ALA A 124 17.56 3.07 1.40
CA ALA A 124 17.33 4.44 1.82
C ALA A 124 15.89 4.60 2.34
N ALA A 125 15.72 5.30 3.44
CA ALA A 125 14.40 5.60 3.98
C ALA A 125 13.62 6.48 2.99
N ILE A 126 12.36 6.13 2.71
CA ILE A 126 11.52 6.92 1.81
C ILE A 126 11.27 8.29 2.46
N THR A 127 11.80 9.33 1.85
CA THR A 127 11.61 10.71 2.33
C THR A 127 10.12 11.05 2.40
N GLY A 128 9.68 11.49 3.57
CA GLY A 128 8.26 11.78 3.82
C GLY A 128 7.40 10.56 4.19
N SER A 129 7.98 9.37 4.34
CA SER A 129 7.27 8.20 4.86
C SER A 129 6.73 8.47 6.27
N TYR A 130 5.49 8.00 6.52
CA TYR A 130 4.88 8.13 7.84
C TYR A 130 5.38 7.08 8.84
N PHE A 131 5.70 5.86 8.37
CA PHE A 131 5.97 4.70 9.22
C PHE A 131 7.31 4.03 8.95
N GLY A 132 8.03 4.40 7.89
CA GLY A 132 9.22 3.70 7.42
C GLY A 132 10.27 3.48 8.49
N SER A 133 10.65 4.54 9.22
CA SER A 133 11.67 4.45 10.29
C SER A 133 11.23 3.58 11.46
N ILE A 134 9.93 3.59 11.81
CA ILE A 134 9.38 2.75 12.88
C ILE A 134 9.43 1.28 12.46
N ILE A 135 8.97 0.99 11.25
CA ILE A 135 8.98 -0.39 10.70
C ILE A 135 10.41 -0.92 10.60
N ASP A 136 11.38 -0.09 10.20
CA ASP A 136 12.80 -0.49 10.17
C ASP A 136 13.36 -0.76 11.58
N GLY A 137 12.86 -0.05 12.58
CA GLY A 137 13.13 -0.34 14.00
C GLY A 137 12.59 -1.71 14.40
N LEU A 138 11.33 -2.00 14.10
CA LEU A 138 10.69 -3.29 14.38
C LEU A 138 11.42 -4.46 13.70
N ALA A 139 11.89 -4.26 12.47
CA ALA A 139 12.67 -5.28 11.77
C ALA A 139 14.00 -5.59 12.48
N LYS A 140 14.70 -4.57 13.00
CA LYS A 140 15.93 -4.73 13.79
C LYS A 140 15.68 -5.40 15.13
N GLU A 141 14.51 -5.18 15.73
CA GLU A 141 14.08 -5.81 16.97
C GLU A 141 13.57 -7.26 16.79
N GLY A 142 13.53 -7.76 15.55
CA GLY A 142 13.03 -9.11 15.24
C GLY A 142 11.51 -9.25 15.28
N ARG A 143 10.77 -8.14 15.28
CA ARG A 143 9.29 -8.14 15.33
C ARG A 143 8.62 -8.35 13.96
N ILE A 144 9.42 -8.47 12.91
CA ILE A 144 8.98 -8.89 11.58
C ILE A 144 9.64 -10.25 11.31
N GLY A 145 8.92 -11.31 11.64
CA GLY A 145 9.44 -12.67 11.66
C GLY A 145 8.35 -13.71 11.55
N ASP A 146 8.51 -14.80 12.27
CA ASP A 146 7.49 -15.86 12.39
C ASP A 146 6.48 -15.47 13.48
N VAL A 147 5.24 -15.23 13.09
CA VAL A 147 4.12 -14.88 13.97
C VAL A 147 2.94 -15.79 13.62
N PRO A 148 3.00 -17.07 14.06
CA PRO A 148 1.97 -18.03 13.73
C PRO A 148 0.63 -17.67 14.38
N PHE A 149 -0.45 -18.16 13.77
CA PHE A 149 -1.77 -18.17 14.40
C PHE A 149 -1.74 -18.98 15.71
N ASP A 150 -2.35 -18.41 16.74
CA ASP A 150 -2.53 -19.03 18.06
C ASP A 150 -4.02 -19.38 18.23
N ASP A 151 -4.36 -20.65 18.32
CA ASP A 151 -5.73 -21.17 18.43
C ASP A 151 -6.43 -20.84 19.76
N ASN A 152 -5.70 -20.27 20.74
CA ASN A 152 -6.27 -19.78 22.00
C ASN A 152 -6.64 -18.29 21.95
N LEU A 153 -6.48 -17.62 20.82
CA LEU A 153 -6.73 -16.19 20.67
C LEU A 153 -7.70 -15.93 19.53
N ASP A 154 -8.67 -15.08 19.79
CA ASP A 154 -9.60 -14.61 18.77
C ASP A 154 -8.88 -13.85 17.65
N VAL A 155 -9.45 -13.90 16.46
CA VAL A 155 -8.99 -13.14 15.28
C VAL A 155 -9.91 -11.95 15.03
N GLU A 156 -9.34 -10.79 14.90
CA GLU A 156 -10.02 -9.59 14.41
C GLU A 156 -9.62 -9.31 12.97
N THR A 157 -10.51 -8.72 12.18
CA THR A 157 -10.18 -8.26 10.83
C THR A 157 -10.34 -6.76 10.70
N TRP A 158 -9.36 -6.09 10.07
CA TRP A 158 -9.35 -4.65 9.86
C TRP A 158 -9.42 -4.32 8.38
N TRP A 159 -10.39 -3.55 7.98
CA TRP A 159 -10.75 -3.37 6.58
C TRP A 159 -10.56 -1.96 6.06
N ASP A 160 -10.18 -1.87 4.79
CA ASP A 160 -10.45 -0.75 3.90
C ASP A 160 -11.23 -1.26 2.69
N LEU A 161 -12.37 -0.64 2.38
CA LEU A 161 -13.33 -1.13 1.41
C LEU A 161 -13.34 -0.24 0.15
N GLY A 162 -12.59 -0.63 -0.87
CA GLY A 162 -12.61 -0.01 -2.20
C GLY A 162 -13.64 -0.64 -3.13
N LEU A 163 -14.40 0.15 -3.88
CA LEU A 163 -15.32 -0.34 -4.92
C LEU A 163 -14.64 -0.47 -6.28
N ASN A 164 -13.98 0.61 -6.72
CA ASN A 164 -13.20 0.66 -7.97
C ASN A 164 -11.69 0.61 -7.69
N ASP A 165 -11.35 0.37 -6.44
CA ASP A 165 -10.01 0.37 -5.89
C ASP A 165 -9.77 -0.92 -5.09
N SER A 166 -8.60 -1.08 -4.51
CA SER A 166 -8.31 -2.29 -3.73
C SER A 166 -9.09 -2.30 -2.41
N THR A 167 -9.68 -3.44 -2.07
CA THR A 167 -10.11 -3.76 -0.70
C THR A 167 -8.95 -4.47 -0.01
N SER A 168 -8.61 -4.03 1.19
CA SER A 168 -7.53 -4.63 1.98
C SER A 168 -7.99 -5.04 3.36
N ILE A 169 -7.47 -6.17 3.84
CA ILE A 169 -7.88 -6.82 5.08
C ILE A 169 -6.64 -7.28 5.84
N TRP A 170 -6.48 -6.80 7.07
CA TRP A 170 -5.53 -7.34 8.02
C TRP A 170 -6.20 -8.35 8.93
N PHE A 171 -5.51 -9.44 9.27
CA PHE A 171 -5.94 -10.44 10.23
C PHE A 171 -5.05 -10.31 11.46
N VAL A 172 -5.69 -10.13 12.62
CA VAL A 172 -5.00 -9.65 13.81
C VAL A 172 -5.41 -10.47 15.05
N GLN A 173 -4.42 -10.88 15.81
CA GLN A 173 -4.61 -11.43 17.15
C GLN A 173 -4.01 -10.48 18.19
N LYS A 174 -4.57 -10.44 19.37
CA LYS A 174 -4.06 -9.61 20.49
C LYS A 174 -3.72 -10.45 21.70
N HIS A 175 -2.54 -10.21 22.25
CA HIS A 175 -2.10 -10.89 23.46
C HIS A 175 -1.31 -9.95 24.36
N LYS A 176 -1.79 -9.73 25.60
CA LYS A 176 -1.09 -8.95 26.64
C LYS A 176 -0.52 -7.60 26.16
N GLY A 177 -1.27 -6.86 25.33
CA GLY A 177 -0.85 -5.57 24.77
C GLY A 177 -0.07 -5.66 23.47
N GLU A 178 0.30 -6.85 23.02
CA GLU A 178 0.86 -7.07 21.69
C GLU A 178 -0.25 -7.13 20.63
N ILE A 179 0.05 -6.61 19.46
CA ILE A 179 -0.79 -6.67 18.26
C ILE A 179 -0.07 -7.55 17.26
N ARG A 180 -0.59 -8.73 16.98
CA ARG A 180 0.01 -9.74 16.11
C ARG A 180 -0.69 -9.76 14.77
N LEU A 181 -0.04 -9.27 13.74
CA LEU A 181 -0.52 -9.26 12.35
C LEU A 181 -0.15 -10.62 11.74
N ILE A 182 -1.10 -11.55 11.75
CA ILE A 182 -0.88 -12.94 11.36
C ILE A 182 -1.08 -13.19 9.87
N ASP A 183 -1.83 -12.32 9.18
CA ASP A 183 -2.08 -12.45 7.74
C ASP A 183 -2.53 -11.10 7.15
N TYR A 184 -2.47 -11.00 5.83
CA TYR A 184 -2.92 -9.86 5.05
C TYR A 184 -3.53 -10.33 3.73
N TYR A 185 -4.60 -9.69 3.29
CA TYR A 185 -5.20 -9.92 2.00
C TYR A 185 -5.57 -8.61 1.32
N GLU A 186 -5.26 -8.47 0.05
CA GLU A 186 -5.67 -7.34 -0.77
C GLU A 186 -6.06 -7.80 -2.16
N ASN A 187 -7.16 -7.28 -2.68
CA ASN A 187 -7.58 -7.51 -4.06
C ASN A 187 -8.48 -6.35 -4.55
N SER A 188 -8.72 -6.28 -5.85
CA SER A 188 -9.56 -5.25 -6.48
C SER A 188 -10.51 -5.84 -7.51
N GLY A 189 -11.64 -5.14 -7.77
CA GLY A 189 -12.59 -5.54 -8.80
C GLY A 189 -13.57 -6.64 -8.41
N PHE A 190 -13.67 -6.97 -7.11
CA PHE A 190 -14.59 -7.96 -6.59
C PHE A 190 -15.65 -7.35 -5.66
N GLY A 191 -16.79 -8.00 -5.57
CA GLY A 191 -17.84 -7.67 -4.60
C GLY A 191 -17.51 -8.16 -3.18
N LEU A 192 -18.33 -7.77 -2.21
CA LEU A 192 -18.15 -8.14 -0.82
C LEU A 192 -18.27 -9.65 -0.58
N ASP A 193 -19.06 -10.35 -1.37
CA ASP A 193 -19.22 -11.80 -1.40
C ASP A 193 -17.87 -12.52 -1.56
N HIS A 194 -17.03 -12.07 -2.49
CA HIS A 194 -15.68 -12.62 -2.67
C HIS A 194 -14.84 -12.53 -1.42
N TYR A 195 -14.87 -11.39 -0.72
CA TYR A 195 -14.04 -11.21 0.49
C TYR A 195 -14.58 -12.03 1.67
N ILE A 196 -15.89 -12.26 1.73
CA ILE A 196 -16.49 -13.17 2.71
C ILE A 196 -16.04 -14.61 2.42
N ASP A 197 -15.98 -15.02 1.15
CA ASP A 197 -15.45 -16.33 0.79
C ASP A 197 -13.96 -16.46 1.17
N VAL A 198 -13.18 -15.40 1.02
CA VAL A 198 -11.78 -15.38 1.49
C VAL A 198 -11.72 -15.61 3.01
N LEU A 199 -12.57 -14.94 3.80
CA LEU A 199 -12.62 -15.16 5.25
C LEU A 199 -12.96 -16.61 5.58
N ASN A 200 -14.00 -17.16 4.96
CA ASN A 200 -14.49 -18.52 5.21
C ASN A 200 -13.47 -19.60 4.85
N ASN A 201 -12.55 -19.32 3.92
CA ASN A 201 -11.49 -20.24 3.52
C ASN A 201 -10.18 -20.09 4.33
N LYS A 202 -10.13 -19.22 5.32
CA LYS A 202 -8.97 -19.12 6.21
C LYS A 202 -8.97 -20.25 7.25
N PRO A 203 -7.79 -20.74 7.68
CA PRO A 203 -7.69 -21.82 8.66
C PRO A 203 -8.24 -21.46 10.05
N TYR A 204 -8.54 -20.20 10.30
CA TYR A 204 -9.08 -19.61 11.52
C TYR A 204 -10.47 -18.98 11.29
N SER A 205 -11.24 -19.51 10.34
CA SER A 205 -12.56 -18.98 9.98
C SER A 205 -13.59 -19.05 11.12
N GLU A 206 -13.40 -19.97 12.06
CA GLU A 206 -14.28 -20.13 13.23
C GLU A 206 -13.89 -19.23 14.42
N ASP A 207 -12.73 -18.54 14.34
CA ASP A 207 -12.15 -17.79 15.46
C ASP A 207 -12.34 -16.27 15.35
N TYR A 208 -13.15 -15.81 14.39
CA TYR A 208 -13.40 -14.38 14.23
C TYR A 208 -14.26 -13.82 15.36
N SER A 209 -13.72 -12.83 16.10
CA SER A 209 -14.46 -12.12 17.15
C SER A 209 -15.10 -10.84 16.65
N LYS A 210 -14.45 -10.12 15.72
CA LYS A 210 -14.99 -8.90 15.14
C LYS A 210 -14.35 -8.51 13.80
N HIS A 211 -15.12 -7.76 13.03
CA HIS A 211 -14.70 -7.16 11.76
C HIS A 211 -14.81 -5.65 11.88
N ILE A 212 -13.71 -4.91 11.69
CA ILE A 212 -13.67 -3.45 11.84
C ILE A 212 -13.57 -2.80 10.47
N ALA A 213 -14.57 -1.98 10.14
CA ALA A 213 -14.65 -1.26 8.87
C ALA A 213 -14.56 0.26 9.07
N PRO A 214 -14.16 1.02 8.02
CA PRO A 214 -14.11 2.47 8.07
C PRO A 214 -15.50 3.09 8.20
N HIS A 215 -15.55 4.33 8.72
CA HIS A 215 -16.81 5.02 9.01
C HIS A 215 -17.71 5.26 7.79
N ASP A 216 -17.15 5.31 6.60
CA ASP A 216 -17.85 5.54 5.33
C ASP A 216 -18.61 4.30 4.82
N ILE A 217 -18.41 3.12 5.41
CA ILE A 217 -19.24 1.93 5.13
C ILE A 217 -20.74 2.18 5.31
N LYS A 218 -21.12 3.18 6.13
CA LYS A 218 -22.51 3.61 6.38
C LYS A 218 -23.10 4.47 5.28
N VAL A 219 -22.29 4.91 4.30
CA VAL A 219 -22.76 5.77 3.21
C VAL A 219 -23.70 4.98 2.31
N ARG A 220 -24.89 5.54 2.06
CA ARG A 220 -25.89 4.95 1.17
C ARG A 220 -25.53 5.18 -0.29
N GLU A 221 -25.65 4.15 -1.09
CA GLU A 221 -25.31 4.18 -2.51
C GLU A 221 -26.57 4.19 -3.37
N LEU A 222 -26.70 5.19 -4.25
CA LEU A 222 -27.85 5.28 -5.17
C LEU A 222 -27.94 4.06 -6.10
N GLY A 223 -26.80 3.53 -6.53
CA GLY A 223 -26.73 2.34 -7.39
C GLY A 223 -27.13 1.03 -6.70
N ASN A 224 -27.26 1.03 -5.37
CA ASN A 224 -27.61 -0.14 -4.56
C ASN A 224 -28.97 0.04 -3.85
N PHE A 225 -29.96 0.57 -4.56
CA PHE A 225 -31.33 0.82 -4.03
C PHE A 225 -31.37 1.61 -2.72
N GLY A 226 -30.37 2.47 -2.48
CA GLY A 226 -30.28 3.26 -1.25
C GLY A 226 -29.76 2.49 -0.02
N LYS A 227 -29.28 1.27 -0.19
CA LYS A 227 -28.59 0.51 0.87
C LYS A 227 -27.16 1.01 1.06
N SER A 228 -26.66 0.94 2.27
CA SER A 228 -25.24 1.12 2.57
C SER A 228 -24.49 -0.20 2.36
N ARG A 229 -23.16 -0.13 2.25
CA ARG A 229 -22.33 -1.35 2.26
C ARG A 229 -22.44 -2.12 3.58
N LEU A 230 -22.73 -1.41 4.67
CA LEU A 230 -22.97 -2.03 5.97
C LEU A 230 -24.24 -2.91 5.95
N ASP A 231 -25.32 -2.41 5.30
CA ASP A 231 -26.58 -3.16 5.13
C ASP A 231 -26.32 -4.40 4.26
N SER A 232 -25.57 -4.24 3.16
CA SER A 232 -25.23 -5.36 2.27
C SER A 232 -24.35 -6.41 2.94
N ALA A 233 -23.41 -5.98 3.78
CA ALA A 233 -22.58 -6.89 4.57
C ALA A 233 -23.41 -7.74 5.54
N LEU A 234 -24.37 -7.10 6.22
CA LEU A 234 -25.26 -7.80 7.16
C LEU A 234 -26.14 -8.84 6.45
N GLU A 235 -26.62 -8.53 5.25
CA GLU A 235 -27.38 -9.48 4.42
C GLU A 235 -26.53 -10.68 3.98
N LEU A 236 -25.22 -10.49 3.80
CA LEU A 236 -24.27 -11.55 3.48
C LEU A 236 -23.72 -12.28 4.73
N GLY A 237 -24.21 -11.94 5.94
CA GLY A 237 -23.87 -12.63 7.17
C GLY A 237 -22.64 -12.10 7.91
N ILE A 238 -22.05 -10.98 7.48
CA ILE A 238 -20.93 -10.36 8.19
C ILE A 238 -21.39 -9.08 8.90
N SER A 239 -21.07 -8.97 10.20
CA SER A 239 -21.37 -7.80 11.03
C SER A 239 -20.11 -6.98 11.27
N PHE A 240 -20.11 -5.72 10.84
CA PHE A 240 -18.98 -4.81 11.04
C PHE A 240 -19.16 -3.90 12.26
N GLU A 241 -18.13 -3.83 13.09
CA GLU A 241 -17.92 -2.70 13.98
C GLU A 241 -17.36 -1.51 13.17
N VAL A 242 -18.00 -0.36 13.27
CA VAL A 242 -17.63 0.81 12.47
C VAL A 242 -16.70 1.70 13.26
N ALA A 243 -15.49 1.90 12.75
CA ALA A 243 -14.50 2.77 13.35
C ALA A 243 -15.01 4.22 13.46
N PRO A 244 -14.66 4.95 14.52
CA PRO A 244 -15.03 6.35 14.65
C PRO A 244 -14.36 7.20 13.57
N LYS A 245 -15.05 8.26 13.15
CA LYS A 245 -14.49 9.24 12.22
C LYS A 245 -13.45 10.08 12.93
N VAL A 246 -12.21 10.01 12.47
CA VAL A 246 -11.08 10.85 12.95
C VAL A 246 -10.42 11.54 11.76
N SER A 247 -9.62 12.57 12.01
CA SER A 247 -8.80 13.16 10.96
C SER A 247 -7.74 12.15 10.49
N VAL A 248 -7.27 12.28 9.25
CA VAL A 248 -6.22 11.42 8.72
C VAL A 248 -4.95 11.54 9.54
N GLU A 249 -4.61 12.76 9.97
CA GLU A 249 -3.46 13.04 10.81
C GLU A 249 -3.56 12.35 12.17
N ASP A 250 -4.70 12.48 12.87
CA ASP A 250 -4.91 11.82 14.17
C ASP A 250 -4.83 10.28 14.02
N GLY A 251 -5.39 9.74 12.94
CA GLY A 251 -5.30 8.32 12.64
C GLY A 251 -3.88 7.85 12.40
N ILE A 252 -3.06 8.63 11.66
CA ILE A 252 -1.65 8.34 11.44
C ILE A 252 -0.86 8.38 12.76
N GLU A 253 -1.12 9.36 13.61
CA GLU A 253 -0.47 9.45 14.93
C GLU A 253 -0.88 8.29 15.84
N ALA A 254 -2.15 7.85 15.78
CA ALA A 254 -2.59 6.65 16.48
C ALA A 254 -1.82 5.40 16.00
N VAL A 255 -1.64 5.24 14.69
CA VAL A 255 -0.83 4.15 14.13
C VAL A 255 0.61 4.23 14.62
N ARG A 256 1.27 5.38 14.55
CA ARG A 256 2.66 5.54 15.01
C ARG A 256 2.87 5.09 16.46
N LYS A 257 1.92 5.44 17.34
CA LYS A 257 1.99 5.07 18.77
C LYS A 257 1.82 3.56 18.97
N ASN A 258 0.97 2.93 18.19
CA ASN A 258 0.63 1.52 18.36
C ASN A 258 1.54 0.56 17.59
N LEU A 259 2.22 1.02 16.53
CA LEU A 259 3.18 0.22 15.78
C LEU A 259 4.26 -0.40 16.66
N GLN A 260 4.68 0.29 17.72
CA GLN A 260 5.68 -0.23 18.66
C GLN A 260 5.24 -1.50 19.39
N ASN A 261 3.94 -1.81 19.40
CA ASN A 261 3.38 -3.02 20.00
C ASN A 261 3.09 -4.10 18.96
N CYS A 262 3.40 -3.85 17.67
CA CYS A 262 3.07 -4.74 16.57
C CYS A 262 4.14 -5.79 16.30
N TRP A 263 3.67 -6.98 15.93
CA TRP A 263 4.45 -8.09 15.41
C TRP A 263 3.86 -8.51 14.08
N PHE A 264 4.67 -8.71 13.07
CA PHE A 264 4.20 -9.03 11.73
C PHE A 264 4.74 -10.38 11.27
N ASP A 265 3.85 -11.26 10.82
CA ASP A 265 4.26 -12.47 10.14
C ASP A 265 4.92 -12.10 8.79
N LYS A 266 6.21 -12.42 8.65
CA LYS A 266 6.99 -12.05 7.48
C LYS A 266 6.50 -12.74 6.21
N SER A 267 6.04 -13.97 6.32
CA SER A 267 5.64 -14.79 5.17
C SER A 267 4.31 -14.33 4.57
N ARG A 268 3.36 -13.94 5.43
CA ARG A 268 1.99 -13.57 5.05
C ARG A 268 1.78 -12.06 4.94
N CYS A 269 2.50 -11.27 5.75
CA CYS A 269 2.36 -9.82 5.79
C CYS A 269 3.51 -9.07 5.11
N GLY A 270 4.51 -9.77 4.53
CA GLY A 270 5.72 -9.12 4.01
C GLY A 270 5.46 -8.02 3.01
N THR A 271 4.55 -8.23 2.05
CA THR A 271 4.13 -7.21 1.07
C THR A 271 3.46 -6.01 1.74
N ALA A 272 2.58 -6.26 2.70
CA ALA A 272 1.87 -5.22 3.43
C ALA A 272 2.83 -4.38 4.31
N VAL A 273 3.84 -5.00 4.91
CA VAL A 273 4.90 -4.31 5.64
C VAL A 273 5.66 -3.34 4.73
N GLU A 274 5.99 -3.76 3.50
CA GLU A 274 6.63 -2.86 2.53
C GLU A 274 5.68 -1.73 2.08
N TYR A 275 4.37 -1.98 1.99
CA TYR A 275 3.38 -0.94 1.73
C TYR A 275 3.29 0.07 2.89
N LEU A 276 3.29 -0.38 4.14
CA LEU A 276 3.34 0.52 5.29
C LEU A 276 4.62 1.38 5.29
N LYS A 277 5.76 0.84 4.89
CA LYS A 277 7.00 1.62 4.70
C LYS A 277 6.88 2.66 3.61
N ALA A 278 6.19 2.32 2.52
CA ALA A 278 6.00 3.18 1.34
C ALA A 278 4.93 4.26 1.55
N TYR A 279 4.08 4.14 2.57
CA TYR A 279 3.04 5.13 2.85
C TYR A 279 3.64 6.47 3.26
N GLN A 280 3.47 7.50 2.41
CA GLN A 280 4.20 8.74 2.50
C GLN A 280 3.32 9.96 2.27
N LYS A 281 3.83 11.12 2.67
CA LYS A 281 3.25 12.42 2.37
C LYS A 281 3.27 12.70 0.87
N ARG A 282 2.23 13.36 0.37
CA ARG A 282 2.25 13.88 -1.00
C ARG A 282 3.24 15.03 -1.11
N TYR A 283 4.16 14.94 -2.06
CA TYR A 283 5.05 16.04 -2.38
C TYR A 283 4.36 17.04 -3.30
N ASP A 284 4.60 18.32 -3.07
CA ASP A 284 4.10 19.43 -3.88
C ASP A 284 5.27 20.05 -4.66
N ASP A 285 5.38 19.69 -5.92
CA ASP A 285 6.47 20.13 -6.80
C ASP A 285 6.52 21.65 -6.98
N LYS A 286 5.36 22.33 -6.93
CA LYS A 286 5.29 23.78 -7.09
C LYS A 286 5.86 24.53 -5.90
N ASN A 287 5.58 24.02 -4.69
CA ASN A 287 6.01 24.64 -3.44
C ASN A 287 7.26 23.96 -2.86
N GLN A 288 7.78 22.92 -3.49
CA GLN A 288 8.92 22.11 -3.06
C GLN A 288 8.82 21.67 -1.58
N THR A 289 7.63 21.24 -1.16
CA THR A 289 7.34 20.85 0.22
C THR A 289 6.38 19.67 0.28
N PHE A 290 6.42 18.92 1.38
CA PHE A 290 5.45 17.86 1.63
C PHE A 290 4.13 18.46 2.13
N ARG A 291 3.02 18.07 1.51
CA ARG A 291 1.68 18.36 2.00
C ARG A 291 1.36 17.50 3.22
N ASN A 292 0.52 18.02 4.12
CA ASN A 292 0.00 17.23 5.25
C ASN A 292 -1.11 16.24 4.84
N LYS A 293 -1.02 15.72 3.61
CA LYS A 293 -1.94 14.69 3.11
C LYS A 293 -1.12 13.53 2.55
N PRO A 294 -1.57 12.30 2.79
CA PRO A 294 -0.94 11.14 2.17
C PRO A 294 -0.98 11.21 0.64
N LEU A 295 0.04 10.65 0.02
CA LEU A 295 0.02 10.33 -1.39
C LEU A 295 -0.91 9.13 -1.58
N HIS A 296 -1.95 9.28 -2.40
CA HIS A 296 -2.81 8.16 -2.75
C HIS A 296 -2.14 7.32 -3.85
N ASN A 297 -1.73 6.13 -3.48
CA ASN A 297 -1.07 5.15 -4.36
C ASN A 297 -1.35 3.72 -3.83
N TYR A 298 -0.68 2.72 -4.40
CA TYR A 298 -0.81 1.31 -4.02
C TYR A 298 -0.64 1.02 -2.51
N ALA A 299 0.09 1.87 -1.78
CA ALA A 299 0.32 1.69 -0.34
C ALA A 299 -0.83 2.22 0.54
N SER A 300 -1.75 3.00 -0.06
CA SER A 300 -2.80 3.70 0.70
C SER A 300 -3.78 2.74 1.34
N HIS A 301 -4.28 1.76 0.59
CA HIS A 301 -5.31 0.83 1.08
C HIS A 301 -4.83 0.00 2.26
N CYS A 302 -3.61 -0.51 2.18
CA CYS A 302 -2.95 -1.23 3.26
C CYS A 302 -2.81 -0.37 4.53
N ALA A 303 -2.39 0.89 4.38
CA ALA A 303 -2.22 1.81 5.50
C ALA A 303 -3.57 2.28 6.07
N ASP A 304 -4.59 2.45 5.23
CA ASP A 304 -5.91 2.90 5.62
C ASP A 304 -6.68 1.79 6.36
N SER A 305 -6.60 0.53 5.94
CA SER A 305 -7.14 -0.61 6.70
C SER A 305 -6.45 -0.79 8.05
N PHE A 306 -5.13 -0.65 8.10
CA PHE A 306 -4.38 -0.68 9.35
C PHE A 306 -4.82 0.44 10.30
N ARG A 307 -4.92 1.66 9.78
CA ARG A 307 -5.41 2.84 10.51
C ARG A 307 -6.84 2.63 11.02
N THR A 308 -7.73 2.09 10.18
CA THR A 308 -9.11 1.75 10.56
C THR A 308 -9.15 0.82 11.75
N GLY A 309 -8.35 -0.25 11.74
CA GLY A 309 -8.27 -1.18 12.86
C GLY A 309 -7.76 -0.53 14.14
N ILE A 310 -6.65 0.21 14.08
CA ILE A 310 -6.09 0.91 15.25
C ILE A 310 -7.10 1.90 15.86
N VAL A 311 -7.77 2.69 15.03
CA VAL A 311 -8.77 3.67 15.48
C VAL A 311 -10.03 2.97 16.03
N GLY A 312 -10.50 1.92 15.36
CA GLY A 312 -11.67 1.13 15.76
C GLY A 312 -11.48 0.39 17.09
N GLN A 313 -10.24 0.09 17.47
CA GLN A 313 -9.90 -0.48 18.77
C GLN A 313 -10.00 0.50 19.94
N GLY A 314 -10.21 1.79 19.70
CA GLY A 314 -10.08 2.82 20.74
C GLY A 314 -8.63 2.97 21.25
N LEU A 315 -7.66 2.42 20.51
CA LEU A 315 -6.25 2.53 20.82
C LEU A 315 -5.82 3.98 20.62
N GLN A 316 -5.21 4.53 21.65
CA GLN A 316 -4.93 5.94 21.93
C GLN A 316 -4.73 6.84 20.70
N THR A 317 -5.75 7.61 20.38
CA THR A 317 -5.59 8.90 19.68
C THR A 317 -5.19 9.95 20.72
N SER A 318 -4.18 10.77 20.45
CA SER A 318 -3.85 11.88 21.34
C SER A 318 -5.02 12.88 21.37
N ASN A 319 -5.60 13.09 22.55
CA ASN A 319 -6.59 14.13 22.83
C ASN A 319 -7.91 14.07 22.05
N TRP A 320 -8.66 13.00 22.17
CA TRP A 320 -10.09 13.08 21.94
C TRP A 320 -10.73 13.90 23.07
N LYS A 321 -10.89 15.20 22.88
CA LYS A 321 -11.91 15.94 23.59
C LYS A 321 -13.24 15.34 23.14
N LYS A 322 -13.92 14.61 24.04
CA LYS A 322 -15.35 14.36 23.90
C LYS A 322 -15.99 15.73 23.61
N GLU A 323 -16.60 15.88 22.45
CA GLU A 323 -17.53 16.99 22.24
C GLU A 323 -18.57 16.84 23.34
N VAL A 324 -18.51 17.71 24.34
CA VAL A 324 -19.56 17.85 25.32
C VAL A 324 -20.75 18.40 24.52
N PRO A 325 -21.92 17.74 24.51
CA PRO A 325 -23.10 18.31 23.89
C PRO A 325 -23.34 19.67 24.47
N ILE A 326 -23.31 20.72 23.64
CA ILE A 326 -23.74 22.06 24.06
C ILE A 326 -25.25 21.93 24.25
N GLU A 327 -25.70 21.80 25.48
CA GLU A 327 -27.11 22.02 25.83
C GLU A 327 -27.41 23.48 25.52
N THR A 328 -28.05 23.71 24.39
CA THR A 328 -28.69 25.01 24.07
C THR A 328 -29.93 25.12 24.94
N ASN A 329 -29.76 25.64 26.13
CA ASN A 329 -30.89 26.18 26.91
C ASN A 329 -31.42 27.41 26.19
N TYR A 330 -32.48 27.21 25.38
CA TYR A 330 -33.35 28.32 24.97
C TYR A 330 -34.12 28.80 26.23
N ILE A 331 -33.73 29.94 26.75
CA ILE A 331 -34.58 30.71 27.70
C ILE A 331 -35.57 31.46 26.84
N VAL A 332 -36.85 31.22 27.10
CA VAL A 332 -38.04 31.93 26.56
C VAL A 332 -38.07 33.37 27.07
#